data_9d3489d6f0b159acc84a7abd10143ed9
#
_entry.id   9d3489d6f0b159acc84a7abd10143ed9
#
_cell.length_a   1.000
_cell.length_b   1.000
_cell.length_c   1.000
_cell.angle_alpha   90.00
_cell.angle_beta   90.00
_cell.angle_gamma   90.00
#
_symmetry.space_group_name_H-M   'P 1'
#
loop_
_entity.id
_entity.type
_entity.pdbx_description
1 polymer ?
#
loop_
_entity_poly.entity_id
_entity_poly.type
_entity_poly.pdbx_seq_one_letter_code
_entity_poly.pdbx_strand_id
1 'polypeptide(L)'
;KILTGYTYKNSFKKWSFNYQGLMNLSSLSFNTVQGWNLDSGFSYRKWNDENGKYTSITSTFNYGFAEERLRIKGNYYHRFNNQNNAYISLSGGSSINQFNNSEPISNTINTVSTLFFKNNFMKLYNKEFAEINYGREVTNGIFVSGRVIYENRRALFNNTDYTLIKNDDAYFSNDPLQPNNYTSTPFQKHHIIKGQIGTRIRFGQKYISRPDGKINIQNDDYPVLSLSYEKAFAGTNKNYQYDFIGAVVDYSKTIGNKGDFRLRFKAGKFFNADNISFVDYKHFNGNQTHVNMMNNSLNAFNLLPYYSHSTNDAYLETHIEHNFKGYIMNKIPLLNKLQWNLIGGFHQINVPNFKPYQEVTVGFDNIGWGKFRFLRIDYVRSYQNGFQGEGVMFGLKF
;
A
#
# COMPACT_ATOMS: atom_id res chain seq x y z
N LYS A 1 26.43 13.57 -10.32
CA LYS A 1 25.03 13.97 -10.65
C LYS A 1 24.27 12.88 -11.40
N ILE A 2 24.89 12.16 -12.37
CA ILE A 2 24.24 11.04 -13.07
C ILE A 2 23.92 9.91 -12.09
N LEU A 3 24.85 9.57 -11.21
CA LEU A 3 24.67 8.50 -10.23
C LEU A 3 23.79 8.91 -9.05
N THR A 4 24.02 10.11 -8.49
CA THR A 4 23.41 10.54 -7.23
C THR A 4 22.12 11.36 -7.39
N GLY A 5 21.75 11.66 -8.63
CA GLY A 5 20.60 12.51 -8.93
C GLY A 5 20.90 14.01 -8.88
N TYR A 6 19.90 14.77 -9.27
CA TYR A 6 20.00 16.24 -9.35
C TYR A 6 18.63 16.88 -9.22
N THR A 7 18.53 17.93 -8.42
CA THR A 7 17.33 18.75 -8.30
C THR A 7 17.66 20.18 -8.68
N TYR A 8 16.94 20.71 -9.65
CA TYR A 8 16.95 22.12 -9.98
C TYR A 8 15.61 22.76 -9.61
N LYS A 9 15.65 23.87 -8.88
CA LYS A 9 14.47 24.61 -8.47
C LYS A 9 14.58 26.07 -8.88
N ASN A 10 13.58 26.54 -9.63
CA ASN A 10 13.43 27.97 -9.95
C ASN A 10 12.30 28.54 -9.08
N SER A 11 12.67 29.21 -8.00
CA SER A 11 11.72 29.76 -7.04
C SER A 11 10.93 30.96 -7.61
N PHE A 12 11.52 31.71 -8.53
CA PHE A 12 10.86 32.84 -9.18
C PHE A 12 9.76 32.40 -10.15
N LYS A 13 10.09 31.45 -11.05
CA LYS A 13 9.14 30.87 -12.01
C LYS A 13 8.28 29.76 -11.44
N LYS A 14 8.44 29.43 -10.16
CA LYS A 14 7.65 28.43 -9.42
C LYS A 14 7.63 27.05 -10.08
N TRP A 15 8.81 26.52 -10.45
CA TRP A 15 8.95 25.17 -10.95
C TRP A 15 10.20 24.48 -10.45
N SER A 16 10.18 23.16 -10.48
CA SER A 16 11.34 22.32 -10.17
C SER A 16 11.44 21.15 -11.13
N PHE A 17 12.66 20.74 -11.40
CA PHE A 17 13.00 19.52 -12.11
C PHE A 17 13.86 18.65 -11.19
N ASN A 18 13.55 17.39 -11.09
CA ASN A 18 14.30 16.42 -10.30
C ASN A 18 14.61 15.19 -11.16
N TYR A 19 15.86 14.77 -11.12
CA TYR A 19 16.34 13.50 -11.61
C TYR A 19 16.79 12.66 -10.41
N GLN A 20 16.27 11.44 -10.26
CA GLN A 20 16.47 10.60 -9.08
C GLN A 20 17.87 9.96 -8.99
N GLY A 21 18.64 9.94 -10.09
CA GLY A 21 19.94 9.26 -10.15
C GLY A 21 19.80 7.75 -10.35
N LEU A 22 20.93 7.09 -10.61
CA LEU A 22 21.00 5.64 -10.83
C LEU A 22 21.46 4.89 -9.57
N MET A 23 22.18 5.53 -8.66
CA MET A 23 22.75 4.93 -7.44
C MET A 23 22.17 5.55 -6.17
N ASN A 24 20.86 5.54 -6.05
CA ASN A 24 20.22 5.80 -4.77
C ASN A 24 20.00 4.45 -4.07
N LEU A 25 20.21 4.34 -2.76
CA LEU A 25 20.01 3.09 -2.00
C LEU A 25 18.63 2.47 -2.19
N SER A 26 17.62 3.28 -2.52
CA SER A 26 16.28 2.84 -2.85
C SER A 26 16.06 2.45 -4.32
N SER A 27 17.05 2.73 -5.19
CA SER A 27 16.94 2.49 -6.64
C SER A 27 17.36 1.07 -7.03
N LEU A 28 18.21 0.42 -6.24
CA LEU A 28 18.69 -0.93 -6.50
C LEU A 28 17.96 -1.92 -5.58
N SER A 29 17.34 -2.92 -6.16
CA SER A 29 16.65 -3.96 -5.43
C SER A 29 16.81 -5.32 -6.11
N PHE A 30 16.41 -6.39 -5.42
CA PHE A 30 16.49 -7.75 -5.94
C PHE A 30 15.16 -8.49 -5.74
N ASN A 31 14.75 -9.23 -6.77
CA ASN A 31 13.66 -10.20 -6.71
C ASN A 31 13.95 -11.35 -7.68
N THR A 32 13.26 -12.47 -7.52
CA THR A 32 13.52 -13.68 -8.31
C THR A 32 13.11 -13.58 -9.78
N VAL A 33 12.23 -12.64 -10.12
CA VAL A 33 11.75 -12.41 -11.50
C VAL A 33 12.74 -11.56 -12.30
N GLN A 34 13.16 -10.43 -11.75
CA GLN A 34 14.03 -9.46 -12.43
C GLN A 34 15.51 -9.67 -12.15
N GLY A 35 15.86 -10.50 -11.14
CA GLY A 35 17.17 -10.50 -10.54
C GLY A 35 17.45 -9.16 -9.86
N TRP A 36 18.66 -8.66 -9.96
CA TRP A 36 18.94 -7.27 -9.65
C TRP A 36 18.11 -6.36 -10.58
N ASN A 37 17.56 -5.33 -10.05
CA ASN A 37 16.81 -4.36 -10.83
C ASN A 37 17.11 -2.94 -10.37
N LEU A 38 17.01 -2.01 -11.32
CA LEU A 38 17.36 -0.61 -11.14
C LEU A 38 16.16 0.26 -11.47
N ASP A 39 15.78 1.10 -10.52
CA ASP A 39 14.77 2.13 -10.67
C ASP A 39 15.40 3.53 -10.78
N SER A 40 14.91 4.33 -11.73
CA SER A 40 15.26 5.74 -11.84
C SER A 40 14.09 6.53 -12.41
N GLY A 41 14.20 7.85 -12.41
CA GLY A 41 13.13 8.66 -12.95
C GLY A 41 13.38 10.15 -12.97
N PHE A 42 12.47 10.84 -13.65
CA PHE A 42 12.41 12.29 -13.73
C PHE A 42 11.09 12.78 -13.17
N SER A 43 11.12 13.96 -12.54
CA SER A 43 9.90 14.68 -12.19
C SER A 43 10.04 16.16 -12.47
N TYR A 44 9.05 16.71 -13.16
CA TYR A 44 8.86 18.14 -13.35
C TYR A 44 7.64 18.57 -12.55
N ARG A 45 7.75 19.66 -11.79
CA ARG A 45 6.67 20.22 -10.99
C ARG A 45 6.58 21.71 -11.20
N LYS A 46 5.36 22.20 -11.41
CA LYS A 46 5.06 23.62 -11.49
C LYS A 46 3.88 23.94 -10.59
N TRP A 47 3.96 25.03 -9.85
CA TRP A 47 2.92 25.46 -8.92
C TRP A 47 2.63 26.94 -9.06
N ASN A 48 1.41 27.32 -8.69
CA ASN A 48 0.98 28.68 -8.57
C ASN A 48 0.35 28.84 -7.18
N ASP A 49 0.95 29.67 -6.34
CA ASP A 49 0.55 29.84 -4.93
C ASP A 49 -0.75 30.63 -4.82
N GLU A 50 -1.07 31.53 -5.77
CA GLU A 50 -2.23 32.41 -5.73
C GLU A 50 -3.56 31.64 -5.89
N ASN A 51 -3.61 30.68 -6.78
CA ASN A 51 -4.83 29.91 -7.09
C ASN A 51 -4.72 28.43 -6.79
N GLY A 52 -3.59 27.99 -6.21
CA GLY A 52 -3.32 26.60 -5.85
C GLY A 52 -3.22 25.64 -7.04
N LYS A 53 -3.01 26.13 -8.26
CA LYS A 53 -2.74 25.28 -9.42
C LYS A 53 -1.42 24.55 -9.24
N TYR A 54 -1.43 23.28 -9.56
CA TYR A 54 -0.25 22.43 -9.45
C TYR A 54 -0.20 21.46 -10.61
N THR A 55 0.94 21.40 -11.29
CA THR A 55 1.17 20.42 -12.36
C THR A 55 2.39 19.60 -12.01
N SER A 56 2.29 18.29 -12.15
CA SER A 56 3.42 17.36 -12.02
C SER A 56 3.45 16.42 -13.20
N ILE A 57 4.64 16.27 -13.78
CA ILE A 57 4.93 15.25 -14.80
C ILE A 57 6.02 14.37 -14.23
N THR A 58 5.79 13.07 -14.14
CA THR A 58 6.78 12.11 -13.68
C THR A 58 6.97 11.01 -14.71
N SER A 59 8.20 10.56 -14.89
CA SER A 59 8.51 9.37 -15.66
C SER A 59 9.45 8.50 -14.84
N THR A 60 9.17 7.20 -14.75
CA THR A 60 10.01 6.23 -14.05
C THR A 60 10.43 5.13 -15.01
N PHE A 61 11.65 4.69 -14.84
CA PHE A 61 12.30 3.65 -15.63
C PHE A 61 12.69 2.53 -14.66
N ASN A 62 12.35 1.32 -15.00
CA ASN A 62 12.76 0.12 -14.26
C ASN A 62 13.42 -0.85 -15.22
N TYR A 63 14.62 -1.32 -14.93
CA TYR A 63 15.34 -2.33 -15.70
C TYR A 63 15.66 -3.54 -14.82
N GLY A 64 15.19 -4.72 -15.25
CA GLY A 64 15.49 -6.00 -14.61
C GLY A 64 16.60 -6.74 -15.36
N PHE A 65 17.71 -7.01 -14.69
CA PHE A 65 18.90 -7.59 -15.33
C PHE A 65 18.74 -9.06 -15.72
N ALA A 66 18.06 -9.87 -14.91
CA ALA A 66 17.83 -11.27 -15.25
C ALA A 66 16.70 -11.48 -16.27
N GLU A 67 15.78 -10.52 -16.35
CA GLU A 67 14.69 -10.52 -17.34
C GLU A 67 15.07 -9.78 -18.63
N GLU A 68 16.16 -8.98 -18.61
CA GLU A 68 16.66 -8.14 -19.72
C GLU A 68 15.58 -7.20 -20.27
N ARG A 69 14.75 -6.66 -19.39
CA ARG A 69 13.57 -5.88 -19.78
C ARG A 69 13.54 -4.51 -19.15
N LEU A 70 13.41 -3.49 -20.03
CA LEU A 70 13.14 -2.10 -19.65
C LEU A 70 11.63 -1.86 -19.58
N ARG A 71 11.17 -1.23 -18.51
CA ARG A 71 9.80 -0.74 -18.34
C ARG A 71 9.83 0.75 -18.11
N ILE A 72 8.91 1.43 -18.73
CA ILE A 72 8.77 2.88 -18.63
C ILE A 72 7.31 3.19 -18.33
N LYS A 73 7.07 3.99 -17.30
CA LYS A 73 5.74 4.54 -17.01
C LYS A 73 5.81 6.05 -16.81
N GLY A 74 4.76 6.73 -17.26
CA GLY A 74 4.59 8.17 -17.11
C GLY A 74 3.33 8.51 -16.33
N ASN A 75 3.34 9.64 -15.66
CA ASN A 75 2.17 10.22 -15.03
C ASN A 75 2.16 11.74 -15.25
N TYR A 76 1.02 12.26 -15.69
CA TYR A 76 0.67 13.67 -15.69
C TYR A 76 -0.40 13.90 -14.65
N TYR A 77 -0.19 14.85 -13.74
CA TYR A 77 -1.15 15.27 -12.74
C TYR A 77 -1.34 16.77 -12.79
N HIS A 78 -2.59 17.23 -12.83
CA HIS A 78 -2.91 18.64 -12.78
C HIS A 78 -4.05 18.91 -11.79
N ARG A 79 -3.78 19.75 -10.79
CA ARG A 79 -4.80 20.30 -9.90
C ARG A 79 -5.19 21.68 -10.39
N PHE A 80 -6.49 21.89 -10.63
CA PHE A 80 -7.03 23.11 -11.23
C PHE A 80 -7.10 24.28 -10.24
N ASN A 81 -7.37 23.98 -8.97
CA ASN A 81 -7.48 24.98 -7.91
C ASN A 81 -7.39 24.31 -6.52
N ASN A 82 -7.32 25.12 -5.48
CA ASN A 82 -7.32 24.69 -4.07
C ASN A 82 -8.65 24.96 -3.33
N GLN A 83 -9.70 25.40 -4.02
CA GLN A 83 -11.01 25.57 -3.40
C GLN A 83 -11.79 24.25 -3.31
N ASN A 84 -11.96 23.58 -4.44
CA ASN A 84 -12.61 22.27 -4.52
C ASN A 84 -11.64 21.12 -4.80
N ASN A 85 -10.33 21.41 -4.86
CA ASN A 85 -9.26 20.44 -5.11
C ASN A 85 -9.48 19.58 -6.37
N ALA A 86 -10.17 20.16 -7.39
CA ALA A 86 -10.41 19.47 -8.64
C ALA A 86 -9.08 19.12 -9.32
N TYR A 87 -8.92 17.86 -9.74
CA TYR A 87 -7.71 17.40 -10.42
C TYR A 87 -8.03 16.42 -11.54
N ILE A 88 -7.11 16.34 -12.48
CA ILE A 88 -7.01 15.25 -13.46
C ILE A 88 -5.65 14.58 -13.34
N SER A 89 -5.61 13.27 -13.50
CA SER A 89 -4.38 12.49 -13.61
C SER A 89 -4.48 11.56 -14.82
N LEU A 90 -3.43 11.56 -15.63
CA LEU A 90 -3.24 10.65 -16.76
C LEU A 90 -1.99 9.85 -16.51
N SER A 91 -2.07 8.53 -16.55
CA SER A 91 -0.91 7.67 -16.39
C SER A 91 -0.93 6.52 -17.37
N GLY A 92 0.25 6.02 -17.69
CA GLY A 92 0.36 4.90 -18.61
C GLY A 92 1.80 4.44 -18.80
N GLY A 93 1.94 3.29 -19.44
CA GLY A 93 3.21 2.66 -19.71
C GLY A 93 3.26 1.20 -19.31
N SER A 94 4.45 0.72 -19.00
CA SER A 94 4.70 -0.66 -18.54
C SER A 94 5.28 -0.66 -17.14
N SER A 95 4.79 -1.55 -16.28
CA SER A 95 5.26 -1.72 -14.90
C SER A 95 5.21 -3.18 -14.48
N ILE A 96 6.03 -3.51 -13.49
CA ILE A 96 5.91 -4.75 -12.72
C ILE A 96 5.16 -4.43 -11.42
N ASN A 97 4.23 -5.29 -11.03
CA ASN A 97 3.37 -5.05 -9.89
C ASN A 97 3.21 -6.32 -9.06
N GLN A 98 3.01 -6.17 -7.75
CA GLN A 98 2.61 -7.28 -6.89
C GLN A 98 1.15 -7.67 -7.20
N PHE A 99 0.80 -8.95 -7.00
CA PHE A 99 -0.60 -9.40 -7.11
C PHE A 99 -1.51 -8.64 -6.16
N ASN A 100 -1.05 -8.39 -4.93
CA ASN A 100 -1.74 -7.49 -4.02
C ASN A 100 -1.47 -6.03 -4.39
N ASN A 101 -2.49 -5.34 -4.88
CA ASN A 101 -2.42 -3.93 -5.30
C ASN A 101 -2.03 -2.94 -4.18
N SER A 102 -2.09 -3.37 -2.90
CA SER A 102 -1.60 -2.57 -1.76
C SER A 102 -0.08 -2.62 -1.61
N GLU A 103 0.60 -3.46 -2.40
CA GLU A 103 2.06 -3.65 -2.41
C GLU A 103 2.64 -3.80 -0.98
N PRO A 104 2.20 -4.80 -0.20
CA PRO A 104 2.53 -4.92 1.22
C PRO A 104 4.01 -5.19 1.48
N ILE A 105 4.74 -5.71 0.50
CA ILE A 105 6.14 -6.09 0.62
C ILE A 105 7.00 -5.01 -0.03
N SER A 106 7.82 -4.31 0.77
CA SER A 106 8.75 -3.32 0.24
C SER A 106 9.91 -3.98 -0.51
N ASN A 107 10.44 -3.30 -1.53
CA ASN A 107 11.59 -3.79 -2.29
C ASN A 107 12.80 -4.09 -1.40
N THR A 108 13.05 -3.28 -0.38
CA THR A 108 14.18 -3.47 0.56
C THR A 108 13.99 -4.74 1.39
N ILE A 109 12.81 -4.94 1.99
CA ILE A 109 12.51 -6.13 2.79
C ILE A 109 12.57 -7.37 1.89
N ASN A 110 12.00 -7.31 0.68
CA ASN A 110 12.09 -8.43 -0.25
C ASN A 110 13.53 -8.75 -0.66
N THR A 111 14.36 -7.73 -0.93
CA THR A 111 15.78 -7.91 -1.27
C THR A 111 16.52 -8.67 -0.17
N VAL A 112 16.34 -8.25 1.10
CA VAL A 112 16.96 -8.92 2.25
C VAL A 112 16.42 -10.35 2.41
N SER A 113 15.09 -10.51 2.39
CA SER A 113 14.43 -11.82 2.51
C SER A 113 14.89 -12.82 1.44
N THR A 114 15.01 -12.34 0.19
CA THR A 114 15.39 -13.17 -0.94
C THR A 114 16.89 -13.53 -0.89
N LEU A 115 17.77 -12.55 -0.75
CA LEU A 115 19.22 -12.76 -0.83
C LEU A 115 19.82 -13.48 0.38
N PHE A 116 19.27 -13.27 1.57
CA PHE A 116 19.84 -13.80 2.81
C PHE A 116 19.06 -15.00 3.39
N PHE A 117 17.76 -15.11 3.09
CA PHE A 117 16.91 -16.14 3.67
C PHE A 117 16.25 -17.07 2.64
N LYS A 118 16.53 -16.88 1.34
CA LYS A 118 15.95 -17.67 0.24
C LYS A 118 14.42 -17.61 0.17
N ASN A 119 13.79 -16.52 0.68
CA ASN A 119 12.35 -16.31 0.74
C ASN A 119 11.91 -15.28 -0.31
N ASN A 120 11.21 -15.72 -1.38
CA ASN A 120 10.66 -14.84 -2.41
C ASN A 120 9.15 -14.59 -2.18
N PHE A 121 8.81 -13.86 -1.13
CA PHE A 121 7.42 -13.56 -0.78
C PHE A 121 6.73 -12.65 -1.80
N MET A 122 7.47 -11.77 -2.47
CA MET A 122 6.96 -10.84 -3.46
C MET A 122 6.65 -11.58 -4.77
N LYS A 123 5.37 -11.77 -5.07
CA LYS A 123 4.88 -12.38 -6.32
C LYS A 123 4.45 -11.30 -7.28
N LEU A 124 4.91 -11.38 -8.54
CA LEU A 124 4.92 -10.28 -9.47
C LEU A 124 4.27 -10.64 -10.80
N TYR A 125 3.63 -9.66 -11.44
CA TYR A 125 3.14 -9.74 -12.80
C TYR A 125 3.48 -8.48 -13.59
N ASN A 126 3.52 -8.58 -14.92
CA ASN A 126 3.71 -7.43 -15.80
C ASN A 126 2.38 -6.81 -16.18
N LYS A 127 2.33 -5.48 -16.16
CA LYS A 127 1.19 -4.70 -16.56
C LYS A 127 1.60 -3.59 -17.54
N GLU A 128 0.94 -3.56 -18.70
CA GLU A 128 0.93 -2.41 -19.59
C GLU A 128 -0.44 -1.73 -19.45
N PHE A 129 -0.47 -0.43 -19.23
CA PHE A 129 -1.70 0.23 -18.84
C PHE A 129 -1.81 1.65 -19.39
N ALA A 130 -3.06 2.12 -19.46
CA ALA A 130 -3.43 3.52 -19.63
C ALA A 130 -4.57 3.83 -18.67
N GLU A 131 -4.46 4.94 -17.95
CA GLU A 131 -5.40 5.32 -16.90
C GLU A 131 -5.70 6.81 -16.94
N ILE A 132 -6.97 7.14 -16.75
CA ILE A 132 -7.44 8.48 -16.49
C ILE A 132 -8.18 8.50 -15.16
N ASN A 133 -7.89 9.50 -14.34
CA ASN A 133 -8.53 9.71 -13.06
C ASN A 133 -8.90 11.20 -12.92
N TYR A 134 -10.13 11.47 -12.50
CA TYR A 134 -10.61 12.81 -12.18
C TYR A 134 -11.27 12.80 -10.80
N GLY A 135 -11.03 13.84 -10.01
CA GLY A 135 -11.69 13.98 -8.72
C GLY A 135 -11.87 15.42 -8.31
N ARG A 136 -12.90 15.69 -7.48
CA ARG A 136 -13.16 17.00 -6.90
C ARG A 136 -13.98 16.89 -5.62
N GLU A 137 -13.87 17.89 -4.79
CA GLU A 137 -14.82 18.13 -3.70
C GLU A 137 -16.09 18.77 -4.29
N VAL A 138 -17.22 18.05 -4.21
CA VAL A 138 -18.50 18.49 -4.78
C VAL A 138 -19.27 19.37 -3.81
N THR A 139 -19.14 19.10 -2.52
CA THR A 139 -19.58 19.95 -1.41
C THR A 139 -18.65 19.77 -0.24
N ASN A 140 -18.72 20.64 0.76
CA ASN A 140 -17.81 20.61 1.90
C ASN A 140 -17.81 19.24 2.57
N GLY A 141 -16.63 18.61 2.63
CA GLY A 141 -16.45 17.29 3.22
C GLY A 141 -16.84 16.10 2.33
N ILE A 142 -17.39 16.32 1.13
CA ILE A 142 -17.71 15.24 0.19
C ILE A 142 -16.83 15.35 -1.05
N PHE A 143 -15.90 14.42 -1.18
CA PHE A 143 -15.00 14.32 -2.32
C PHE A 143 -15.42 13.12 -3.20
N VAL A 144 -15.58 13.35 -4.50
CA VAL A 144 -15.95 12.34 -5.50
C VAL A 144 -14.82 12.20 -6.50
N SER A 145 -14.54 10.95 -6.89
CA SER A 145 -13.57 10.65 -7.95
C SER A 145 -14.09 9.57 -8.89
N GLY A 146 -13.66 9.64 -10.14
CA GLY A 146 -13.88 8.63 -11.17
C GLY A 146 -12.57 8.23 -11.81
N ARG A 147 -12.42 6.95 -12.10
CA ARG A 147 -11.23 6.35 -12.71
C ARG A 147 -11.63 5.39 -13.82
N VAL A 148 -10.94 5.44 -14.93
CA VAL A 148 -11.02 4.41 -15.98
C VAL A 148 -9.60 3.95 -16.25
N ILE A 149 -9.41 2.63 -16.31
CA ILE A 149 -8.13 2.02 -16.60
C ILE A 149 -8.27 0.89 -17.61
N TYR A 150 -7.37 0.89 -18.58
CA TYR A 150 -7.09 -0.24 -19.47
C TYR A 150 -5.82 -0.91 -18.99
N GLU A 151 -5.83 -2.24 -18.86
CA GLU A 151 -4.67 -3.03 -18.47
C GLU A 151 -4.50 -4.23 -19.41
N ASN A 152 -3.27 -4.45 -19.89
CA ASN A 152 -2.83 -5.69 -20.54
C ASN A 152 -1.87 -6.39 -19.57
N ARG A 153 -2.26 -7.55 -19.08
CA ARG A 153 -1.60 -8.26 -17.98
C ARG A 153 -0.94 -9.54 -18.48
N ARG A 154 0.25 -9.82 -17.99
CA ARG A 154 1.01 -11.02 -18.26
C ARG A 154 1.64 -11.57 -17.00
N ALA A 155 1.49 -12.86 -16.74
CA ALA A 155 2.20 -13.56 -15.69
C ALA A 155 3.71 -13.58 -15.98
N LEU A 156 4.50 -13.63 -14.92
CA LEU A 156 5.96 -13.68 -14.96
C LEU A 156 6.47 -14.94 -14.22
N PHE A 157 7.67 -15.38 -14.57
CA PHE A 157 8.36 -16.50 -13.94
C PHE A 157 9.62 -16.02 -13.24
N ASN A 158 10.15 -16.84 -12.33
CA ASN A 158 11.49 -16.62 -11.79
C ASN A 158 12.52 -16.80 -12.90
N ASN A 159 13.46 -15.85 -13.03
CA ASN A 159 14.55 -15.90 -14.00
C ASN A 159 15.92 -16.06 -13.33
N THR A 160 15.97 -16.11 -12.00
CA THR A 160 17.22 -16.29 -11.25
C THR A 160 16.98 -17.07 -9.97
N ASP A 161 17.97 -17.87 -9.61
CA ASP A 161 18.06 -18.59 -8.34
C ASP A 161 19.21 -18.08 -7.46
N TYR A 162 19.76 -16.91 -7.80
CA TYR A 162 20.89 -16.30 -7.12
C TYR A 162 20.55 -15.93 -5.67
N THR A 163 21.49 -16.21 -4.77
CA THR A 163 21.44 -15.84 -3.35
C THR A 163 22.85 -15.51 -2.85
N LEU A 164 22.96 -14.68 -1.81
CA LEU A 164 24.25 -14.36 -1.18
C LEU A 164 24.69 -15.41 -0.17
N ILE A 165 23.75 -16.08 0.49
CA ILE A 165 24.05 -17.17 1.44
C ILE A 165 23.83 -18.48 0.72
N LYS A 166 24.84 -19.38 0.78
CA LYS A 166 24.71 -20.72 0.24
C LYS A 166 23.50 -21.43 0.85
N ASN A 167 22.54 -21.76 0.00
CA ASN A 167 21.35 -22.50 0.33
C ASN A 167 20.95 -23.31 -0.89
N ASP A 168 20.88 -24.63 -0.74
CA ASP A 168 20.55 -25.55 -1.82
C ASP A 168 19.05 -25.65 -2.09
N ASP A 169 18.20 -25.00 -1.26
CA ASP A 169 16.77 -24.91 -1.49
C ASP A 169 16.47 -24.08 -2.75
N ALA A 170 15.46 -24.49 -3.51
CA ALA A 170 14.94 -23.68 -4.61
C ALA A 170 14.01 -22.58 -4.09
N TYR A 171 13.95 -21.43 -4.78
CA TYR A 171 12.89 -20.46 -4.53
C TYR A 171 11.53 -21.05 -4.87
N PHE A 172 10.49 -20.66 -4.13
CA PHE A 172 9.12 -20.93 -4.56
C PHE A 172 8.82 -20.25 -5.90
N SER A 173 7.96 -20.89 -6.71
CA SER A 173 7.55 -20.31 -7.99
C SER A 173 6.92 -18.92 -7.80
N ASN A 174 6.87 -18.13 -8.88
CA ASN A 174 6.20 -16.82 -8.84
C ASN A 174 4.65 -16.92 -8.85
N ASP A 175 4.12 -18.15 -8.95
CA ASP A 175 2.69 -18.41 -8.81
C ASP A 175 2.30 -18.55 -7.32
N PRO A 176 1.54 -17.62 -6.75
CA PRO A 176 1.13 -17.69 -5.35
C PRO A 176 0.16 -18.84 -5.05
N LEU A 177 -0.52 -19.40 -6.07
CA LEU A 177 -1.47 -20.51 -5.92
C LEU A 177 -0.78 -21.87 -5.97
N GLN A 178 0.35 -21.96 -6.67
CA GLN A 178 1.12 -23.21 -6.85
C GLN A 178 2.63 -22.96 -6.62
N PRO A 179 3.05 -22.74 -5.37
CA PRO A 179 4.42 -22.33 -5.06
C PRO A 179 5.49 -23.34 -5.47
N ASN A 180 5.14 -24.62 -5.62
CA ASN A 180 6.06 -25.69 -6.01
C ASN A 180 5.97 -26.05 -7.51
N ASN A 181 5.15 -25.36 -8.29
CA ASN A 181 5.01 -25.60 -9.73
C ASN A 181 5.60 -24.42 -10.53
N TYR A 182 6.77 -24.63 -11.12
CA TYR A 182 7.52 -23.57 -11.81
C TYR A 182 7.02 -23.27 -13.22
N THR A 183 6.09 -24.05 -13.74
CA THR A 183 5.49 -23.88 -15.06
C THR A 183 4.05 -23.34 -15.00
N SER A 184 3.46 -23.31 -13.82
CA SER A 184 2.10 -22.79 -13.63
C SER A 184 2.07 -21.26 -13.65
N THR A 185 0.92 -20.74 -14.02
CA THR A 185 0.60 -19.31 -13.96
C THR A 185 -0.76 -19.11 -13.33
N PRO A 186 -0.92 -18.13 -12.41
CA PRO A 186 -2.20 -17.91 -11.73
C PRO A 186 -3.26 -17.28 -12.63
N PHE A 187 -2.90 -16.86 -13.83
CA PHE A 187 -3.80 -16.33 -14.87
C PHE A 187 -3.16 -16.37 -16.26
N GLN A 188 -3.97 -16.40 -17.29
CA GLN A 188 -3.52 -16.28 -18.67
C GLN A 188 -3.38 -14.82 -19.08
N LYS A 189 -2.50 -14.53 -20.07
CA LYS A 189 -2.38 -13.18 -20.63
C LYS A 189 -3.74 -12.69 -21.10
N HIS A 190 -4.13 -11.51 -20.66
CA HIS A 190 -5.41 -10.89 -21.03
C HIS A 190 -5.34 -9.37 -20.91
N HIS A 191 -6.26 -8.69 -21.58
CA HIS A 191 -6.55 -7.28 -21.34
C HIS A 191 -7.91 -7.11 -20.67
N ILE A 192 -8.07 -6.04 -19.91
CA ILE A 192 -9.27 -5.70 -19.17
C ILE A 192 -9.45 -4.18 -19.09
N ILE A 193 -10.67 -3.70 -19.15
CA ILE A 193 -11.04 -2.30 -18.88
C ILE A 193 -11.88 -2.28 -17.61
N LYS A 194 -11.51 -1.39 -16.68
CA LYS A 194 -12.23 -1.19 -15.43
C LYS A 194 -12.60 0.29 -15.27
N GLY A 195 -13.81 0.52 -14.79
CA GLY A 195 -14.29 1.83 -14.34
C GLY A 195 -14.51 1.80 -12.82
N GLN A 196 -14.13 2.86 -12.13
CA GLN A 196 -14.33 2.99 -10.69
C GLN A 196 -14.90 4.37 -10.37
N ILE A 197 -15.85 4.41 -9.45
CA ILE A 197 -16.36 5.64 -8.83
C ILE A 197 -16.12 5.52 -7.32
N GLY A 198 -15.56 6.57 -6.73
CA GLY A 198 -15.29 6.63 -5.31
C GLY A 198 -15.83 7.91 -4.68
N THR A 199 -16.30 7.80 -3.44
CA THR A 199 -16.74 8.94 -2.63
C THR A 199 -16.10 8.85 -1.27
N ARG A 200 -15.54 9.96 -0.78
CA ARG A 200 -15.02 10.11 0.57
C ARG A 200 -15.78 11.19 1.31
N ILE A 201 -16.36 10.84 2.45
CA ILE A 201 -17.22 11.69 3.27
C ILE A 201 -16.52 11.95 4.59
N ARG A 202 -16.31 13.23 4.90
CA ARG A 202 -15.84 13.73 6.19
C ARG A 202 -16.96 14.49 6.86
N PHE A 203 -17.58 13.87 7.84
CA PHE A 203 -18.68 14.46 8.58
C PHE A 203 -18.19 15.67 9.41
N GLY A 204 -19.01 16.70 9.50
CA GLY A 204 -18.70 17.89 10.28
C GLY A 204 -17.43 18.63 9.83
N GLN A 205 -17.02 18.51 8.57
CA GLN A 205 -15.81 19.14 8.05
C GLN A 205 -15.91 20.66 8.19
N LYS A 206 -14.99 21.25 8.95
CA LYS A 206 -14.82 22.72 9.07
C LYS A 206 -13.70 23.17 8.13
N TYR A 207 -13.76 24.43 7.71
CA TYR A 207 -12.72 25.03 6.90
C TYR A 207 -12.61 26.54 7.14
N ILE A 208 -11.45 27.09 6.81
CA ILE A 208 -11.20 28.52 6.73
C ILE A 208 -11.17 28.88 5.24
N SER A 209 -12.00 29.84 4.86
CA SER A 209 -11.95 30.40 3.51
C SER A 209 -10.93 31.54 3.46
N ARG A 210 -10.12 31.55 2.42
CA ARG A 210 -9.17 32.62 2.10
C ARG A 210 -9.35 33.03 0.64
N PRO A 211 -8.93 34.26 0.24
CA PRO A 211 -8.99 34.66 -1.17
C PRO A 211 -8.28 33.71 -2.12
N ASP A 212 -7.18 33.10 -1.66
CA ASP A 212 -6.33 32.17 -2.40
C ASP A 212 -6.76 30.71 -2.27
N GLY A 213 -7.77 30.38 -1.43
CA GLY A 213 -8.25 28.99 -1.31
C GLY A 213 -8.98 28.64 -0.02
N LYS A 214 -9.26 27.35 0.10
CA LYS A 214 -9.93 26.72 1.22
C LYS A 214 -8.93 25.88 2.01
N ILE A 215 -8.84 26.10 3.31
CA ILE A 215 -8.02 25.29 4.23
C ILE A 215 -8.96 24.46 5.10
N ASN A 216 -8.99 23.16 4.91
CA ASN A 216 -9.76 22.25 5.74
C ASN A 216 -9.13 22.14 7.14
N ILE A 217 -9.96 22.29 8.18
CA ILE A 217 -9.57 22.08 9.57
C ILE A 217 -9.76 20.60 9.87
N GLN A 218 -8.73 19.99 10.46
CA GLN A 218 -8.83 18.61 10.91
C GLN A 218 -9.93 18.50 11.97
N ASN A 219 -10.78 17.49 11.82
CA ASN A 219 -11.84 17.18 12.77
C ASN A 219 -11.80 15.67 13.08
N ASP A 220 -11.39 15.36 14.29
CA ASP A 220 -11.24 13.97 14.78
C ASP A 220 -12.49 13.48 15.55
N ASP A 221 -13.57 14.27 15.57
CA ASP A 221 -14.81 13.91 16.26
C ASP A 221 -15.61 12.83 15.52
N TYR A 222 -15.46 12.77 14.21
CA TYR A 222 -16.21 11.85 13.36
C TYR A 222 -15.30 10.97 12.51
N PRO A 223 -15.76 9.75 12.20
CA PRO A 223 -15.05 8.90 11.25
C PRO A 223 -15.09 9.47 9.83
N VAL A 224 -14.14 9.04 9.01
CA VAL A 224 -14.13 9.26 7.56
C VAL A 224 -14.70 8.03 6.90
N LEU A 225 -15.76 8.18 6.11
CA LEU A 225 -16.36 7.11 5.31
C LEU A 225 -15.89 7.23 3.86
N SER A 226 -15.37 6.13 3.30
CA SER A 226 -15.07 6.01 1.87
C SER A 226 -15.91 4.88 1.27
N LEU A 227 -16.61 5.17 0.18
CA LEU A 227 -17.39 4.22 -0.59
C LEU A 227 -16.80 4.11 -1.99
N SER A 228 -16.80 2.92 -2.56
CA SER A 228 -16.34 2.68 -3.92
C SER A 228 -17.20 1.66 -4.63
N TYR A 229 -17.38 1.89 -5.93
CA TYR A 229 -17.92 0.92 -6.86
C TYR A 229 -16.93 0.77 -8.01
N GLU A 230 -16.58 -0.46 -8.35
CA GLU A 230 -15.73 -0.81 -9.49
C GLU A 230 -16.48 -1.79 -10.40
N LYS A 231 -16.38 -1.58 -11.70
CA LYS A 231 -16.89 -2.48 -12.71
C LYS A 231 -15.79 -2.82 -13.72
N ALA A 232 -15.55 -4.11 -13.91
CA ALA A 232 -14.78 -4.64 -15.03
C ALA A 232 -15.75 -5.00 -16.15
N PHE A 233 -15.69 -4.33 -17.29
CA PHE A 233 -16.76 -4.41 -18.29
C PHE A 233 -16.30 -4.76 -19.71
N ALA A 234 -15.00 -4.80 -19.97
CA ALA A 234 -14.46 -5.21 -21.27
C ALA A 234 -13.12 -5.92 -21.09
N GLY A 235 -12.88 -6.93 -21.88
CA GLY A 235 -11.63 -7.69 -21.82
C GLY A 235 -11.59 -8.83 -22.82
N THR A 236 -10.45 -9.50 -22.91
CA THR A 236 -10.24 -10.69 -23.76
C THR A 236 -11.16 -11.84 -23.34
N ASN A 237 -11.38 -11.98 -22.03
CA ASN A 237 -12.20 -13.04 -21.46
C ASN A 237 -13.43 -12.43 -20.76
N LYS A 238 -14.63 -12.78 -21.23
CA LYS A 238 -15.88 -12.32 -20.60
C LYS A 238 -16.05 -12.78 -19.16
N ASN A 239 -15.45 -13.90 -18.77
CA ASN A 239 -15.49 -14.43 -17.41
C ASN A 239 -14.70 -13.56 -16.41
N TYR A 240 -13.87 -12.63 -16.87
CA TYR A 240 -13.13 -11.69 -16.02
C TYR A 240 -13.90 -10.40 -15.72
N GLN A 241 -15.14 -10.30 -16.18
CA GLN A 241 -16.01 -9.18 -15.81
C GLN A 241 -16.60 -9.40 -14.42
N TYR A 242 -16.69 -8.32 -13.66
CA TYR A 242 -17.27 -8.32 -12.32
C TYR A 242 -17.75 -6.93 -11.92
N ASP A 243 -18.55 -6.91 -10.89
CA ASP A 243 -18.90 -5.70 -10.16
C ASP A 243 -18.38 -5.83 -8.71
N PHE A 244 -17.88 -4.75 -8.14
CA PHE A 244 -17.39 -4.71 -6.78
C PHE A 244 -17.89 -3.46 -6.06
N ILE A 245 -18.40 -3.63 -4.84
CA ILE A 245 -18.76 -2.55 -3.93
C ILE A 245 -17.89 -2.64 -2.69
N GLY A 246 -17.29 -1.53 -2.30
CA GLY A 246 -16.43 -1.45 -1.12
C GLY A 246 -16.77 -0.27 -0.23
N ALA A 247 -16.56 -0.45 1.07
CA ALA A 247 -16.68 0.59 2.09
C ALA A 247 -15.47 0.54 3.03
N VAL A 248 -14.96 1.71 3.40
CA VAL A 248 -13.89 1.88 4.38
C VAL A 248 -14.30 2.95 5.38
N VAL A 249 -14.16 2.64 6.67
CA VAL A 249 -14.36 3.59 7.78
C VAL A 249 -13.01 3.76 8.48
N ASP A 250 -12.52 4.98 8.50
CA ASP A 250 -11.31 5.38 9.22
C ASP A 250 -11.70 6.29 10.39
N TYR A 251 -11.28 5.94 11.59
CA TYR A 251 -11.49 6.77 12.78
C TYR A 251 -10.22 6.86 13.61
N SER A 252 -9.88 8.06 14.01
CA SER A 252 -8.73 8.33 14.87
C SER A 252 -9.12 9.42 15.86
N LYS A 253 -8.95 9.15 17.15
CA LYS A 253 -9.30 10.11 18.21
C LYS A 253 -8.28 10.08 19.33
N THR A 254 -7.80 11.25 19.72
CA THR A 254 -7.05 11.45 20.95
C THR A 254 -8.02 11.54 22.14
N ILE A 255 -7.88 10.65 23.12
CA ILE A 255 -8.74 10.54 24.30
C ILE A 255 -8.03 11.22 25.49
N GLY A 256 -7.94 12.53 25.44
CA GLY A 256 -7.26 13.32 26.48
C GLY A 256 -5.86 12.78 26.78
N ASN A 257 -5.57 12.52 28.07
CA ASN A 257 -4.30 11.92 28.50
C ASN A 257 -4.26 10.38 28.44
N LYS A 258 -5.35 9.73 28.01
CA LYS A 258 -5.45 8.28 27.92
C LYS A 258 -4.85 7.70 26.63
N GLY A 259 -4.47 8.56 25.70
CA GLY A 259 -3.77 8.16 24.48
C GLY A 259 -4.59 8.30 23.20
N ASP A 260 -4.16 7.63 22.13
CA ASP A 260 -4.75 7.70 20.82
C ASP A 260 -5.43 6.39 20.45
N PHE A 261 -6.71 6.45 20.18
CA PHE A 261 -7.51 5.36 19.63
C PHE A 261 -7.57 5.45 18.11
N ARG A 262 -7.36 4.34 17.42
CA ARG A 262 -7.45 4.25 15.96
C ARG A 262 -8.25 3.01 15.55
N LEU A 263 -9.13 3.17 14.59
CA LEU A 263 -9.94 2.11 14.01
C LEU A 263 -9.89 2.24 12.48
N ARG A 264 -9.69 1.13 11.80
CA ARG A 264 -9.98 0.98 10.37
C ARG A 264 -10.85 -0.24 10.15
N PHE A 265 -11.97 -0.02 9.52
CA PHE A 265 -12.92 -1.07 9.14
C PHE A 265 -13.09 -1.06 7.63
N LYS A 266 -13.01 -2.21 7.00
CA LYS A 266 -13.22 -2.38 5.56
C LYS A 266 -14.20 -3.51 5.30
N ALA A 267 -15.13 -3.28 4.39
CA ALA A 267 -16.05 -4.28 3.90
C ALA A 267 -16.13 -4.20 2.38
N GLY A 268 -16.36 -5.32 1.74
CA GLY A 268 -16.57 -5.34 0.31
C GLY A 268 -17.27 -6.61 -0.15
N LYS A 269 -17.89 -6.52 -1.33
CA LYS A 269 -18.55 -7.63 -1.97
C LYS A 269 -18.38 -7.56 -3.48
N PHE A 270 -18.03 -8.69 -4.05
CA PHE A 270 -18.02 -8.92 -5.49
C PHE A 270 -19.36 -9.51 -5.95
N PHE A 271 -19.69 -9.26 -7.20
CA PHE A 271 -20.83 -9.83 -7.91
C PHE A 271 -20.35 -10.29 -9.28
N ASN A 272 -20.90 -11.40 -9.77
CA ASN A 272 -20.52 -12.01 -11.05
C ASN A 272 -19.01 -12.32 -11.17
N ALA A 273 -18.38 -12.72 -10.07
CA ALA A 273 -16.93 -12.80 -9.93
C ALA A 273 -16.38 -14.24 -9.78
N ASP A 274 -17.16 -15.27 -10.09
CA ASP A 274 -16.80 -16.68 -9.83
C ASP A 274 -15.49 -17.10 -10.54
N ASN A 275 -15.22 -16.55 -11.72
CA ASN A 275 -14.11 -16.93 -12.58
C ASN A 275 -13.15 -15.77 -12.89
N ILE A 276 -13.11 -14.73 -12.07
CA ILE A 276 -12.22 -13.59 -12.32
C ILE A 276 -10.75 -13.97 -12.15
N SER A 277 -9.88 -13.17 -12.75
CA SER A 277 -8.42 -13.35 -12.60
C SER A 277 -7.99 -13.18 -11.15
N PHE A 278 -7.05 -14.01 -10.68
CA PHE A 278 -6.51 -13.91 -9.32
C PHE A 278 -5.93 -12.53 -8.98
N VAL A 279 -5.45 -11.79 -9.99
CA VAL A 279 -5.00 -10.39 -9.83
C VAL A 279 -6.12 -9.46 -9.34
N ASP A 280 -7.38 -9.77 -9.68
CA ASP A 280 -8.54 -8.96 -9.29
C ASP A 280 -9.21 -9.39 -7.99
N TYR A 281 -8.74 -10.49 -7.36
CA TYR A 281 -9.19 -10.87 -6.02
C TYR A 281 -8.89 -9.77 -5.01
N LYS A 282 -9.68 -9.70 -3.96
CA LYS A 282 -9.27 -8.94 -2.78
C LYS A 282 -8.18 -9.71 -2.04
N HIS A 283 -7.00 -9.15 -2.03
CA HIS A 283 -5.87 -9.63 -1.24
C HIS A 283 -5.76 -8.81 0.05
N PHE A 284 -5.38 -9.48 1.14
CA PHE A 284 -5.16 -8.84 2.43
C PHE A 284 -3.67 -8.70 2.69
N ASN A 285 -3.30 -7.63 3.37
CA ASN A 285 -1.91 -7.37 3.70
C ASN A 285 -1.48 -8.27 4.84
N GLY A 286 -0.88 -9.38 4.52
CA GLY A 286 -0.22 -10.28 5.46
C GLY A 286 1.22 -9.84 5.75
N ASN A 287 1.90 -10.62 6.62
CA ASN A 287 3.32 -10.45 6.89
C ASN A 287 3.95 -11.80 7.30
N GLN A 288 5.08 -12.13 6.69
CA GLN A 288 5.88 -13.32 6.99
C GLN A 288 7.35 -12.96 7.27
N THR A 289 7.67 -11.68 7.41
CA THR A 289 9.04 -11.18 7.55
C THR A 289 9.42 -10.76 8.96
N HIS A 290 8.49 -10.80 9.92
CA HIS A 290 8.65 -10.29 11.29
C HIS A 290 9.06 -8.81 11.40
N VAL A 291 9.07 -8.07 10.29
CA VAL A 291 9.34 -6.63 10.26
C VAL A 291 8.09 -5.90 9.79
N ASN A 292 7.66 -4.91 10.55
CA ASN A 292 6.52 -4.08 10.22
C ASN A 292 6.94 -2.61 10.05
N MET A 293 6.50 -1.98 8.99
CA MET A 293 6.62 -0.53 8.84
C MET A 293 5.47 0.13 9.62
N MET A 294 5.77 0.91 10.63
CA MET A 294 4.79 1.50 11.56
C MET A 294 3.65 2.26 10.88
N ASN A 295 3.88 2.78 9.69
CA ASN A 295 2.86 3.51 8.93
C ASN A 295 1.70 2.61 8.45
N ASN A 296 1.83 1.28 8.53
CA ASN A 296 0.87 0.31 8.02
C ASN A 296 0.16 -0.52 9.11
N SER A 297 0.37 -0.25 10.40
CA SER A 297 -0.19 -1.06 11.50
C SER A 297 -1.71 -1.26 11.44
N LEU A 298 -2.47 -0.27 10.93
CA LEU A 298 -3.91 -0.36 10.74
C LEU A 298 -4.33 -0.87 9.35
N ASN A 299 -3.41 -1.39 8.56
CA ASN A 299 -3.71 -1.84 7.21
C ASN A 299 -3.08 -3.20 6.89
N ALA A 300 -2.46 -3.85 7.88
CA ALA A 300 -1.79 -5.13 7.71
C ALA A 300 -2.02 -6.03 8.92
N PHE A 301 -1.99 -7.32 8.68
CA PHE A 301 -1.88 -8.37 9.69
C PHE A 301 -0.40 -8.64 9.94
N ASN A 302 -0.09 -9.10 11.14
CA ASN A 302 1.30 -9.32 11.57
C ASN A 302 1.79 -10.74 11.29
N LEU A 303 0.90 -11.74 11.33
CA LEU A 303 1.23 -13.16 11.18
C LEU A 303 0.43 -13.85 10.05
N LEU A 304 -0.48 -13.14 9.39
CA LEU A 304 -1.25 -13.70 8.29
C LEU A 304 -0.33 -13.98 7.11
N PRO A 305 -0.27 -15.21 6.58
CA PRO A 305 0.50 -15.50 5.37
C PRO A 305 -0.03 -14.73 4.16
N TYR A 306 0.87 -14.30 3.28
CA TYR A 306 0.49 -13.61 2.04
C TYR A 306 -0.43 -14.48 1.20
N TYR A 307 -1.48 -13.89 0.64
CA TYR A 307 -2.48 -14.50 -0.25
C TYR A 307 -3.38 -15.57 0.37
N SER A 308 -3.20 -15.95 1.64
CA SER A 308 -3.91 -17.07 2.27
C SER A 308 -5.43 -16.93 2.34
N HIS A 309 -5.95 -15.72 2.47
CA HIS A 309 -7.38 -15.41 2.60
C HIS A 309 -7.91 -14.58 1.43
N SER A 310 -7.22 -14.59 0.29
CA SER A 310 -7.66 -13.87 -0.90
C SER A 310 -9.06 -14.33 -1.33
N THR A 311 -9.94 -13.38 -1.67
CA THR A 311 -11.32 -13.68 -1.99
C THR A 311 -11.82 -12.89 -3.20
N ASN A 312 -12.70 -13.51 -3.97
CA ASN A 312 -13.51 -12.93 -5.03
C ASN A 312 -15.02 -12.86 -4.65
N ASP A 313 -15.32 -12.96 -3.37
CA ASP A 313 -16.68 -12.88 -2.83
C ASP A 313 -16.80 -11.68 -1.86
N ALA A 314 -17.25 -11.89 -0.66
CA ALA A 314 -17.41 -10.87 0.37
C ALA A 314 -16.26 -10.90 1.38
N TYR A 315 -16.02 -9.78 2.03
CA TYR A 315 -15.08 -9.72 3.14
C TYR A 315 -15.45 -8.65 4.15
N LEU A 316 -14.94 -8.84 5.36
CA LEU A 316 -14.98 -7.89 6.44
C LEU A 316 -13.58 -7.87 7.11
N GLU A 317 -12.92 -6.74 7.12
CA GLU A 317 -11.58 -6.55 7.67
C GLU A 317 -11.63 -5.45 8.73
N THR A 318 -11.11 -5.71 9.93
CA THR A 318 -11.13 -4.76 11.06
C THR A 318 -9.74 -4.67 11.67
N HIS A 319 -9.27 -3.46 11.89
CA HIS A 319 -8.05 -3.16 12.62
C HIS A 319 -8.34 -2.11 13.68
N ILE A 320 -8.01 -2.41 14.92
CA ILE A 320 -8.14 -1.52 16.07
C ILE A 320 -6.78 -1.42 16.74
N GLU A 321 -6.37 -0.22 17.10
CA GLU A 321 -5.16 0.00 17.89
C GLU A 321 -5.40 1.14 18.89
N HIS A 322 -4.92 0.94 20.11
CA HIS A 322 -4.87 1.97 21.12
C HIS A 322 -3.45 2.16 21.62
N ASN A 323 -2.90 3.34 21.40
CA ASN A 323 -1.62 3.74 21.95
C ASN A 323 -1.88 4.52 23.26
N PHE A 324 -1.56 3.91 24.38
CA PHE A 324 -1.77 4.51 25.70
C PHE A 324 -0.81 5.65 26.01
N LYS A 325 0.17 5.93 25.15
CA LYS A 325 1.24 6.90 25.41
C LYS A 325 1.84 6.67 26.79
N GLY A 326 2.08 7.72 27.57
CA GLY A 326 2.56 7.63 28.96
C GLY A 326 1.50 7.29 30.00
N TYR A 327 0.21 7.15 29.63
CA TYR A 327 -0.89 7.00 30.59
C TYR A 327 -0.73 5.82 31.57
N ILE A 328 -0.23 4.68 31.07
CA ILE A 328 0.04 3.49 31.88
C ILE A 328 1.50 3.49 32.35
N MET A 329 2.45 3.60 31.43
CA MET A 329 3.87 3.40 31.70
C MET A 329 4.45 4.44 32.68
N ASN A 330 3.97 5.69 32.62
CA ASN A 330 4.44 6.73 33.54
C ASN A 330 4.00 6.53 35.00
N LYS A 331 3.04 5.65 35.25
CA LYS A 331 2.57 5.32 36.62
C LYS A 331 3.36 4.18 37.24
N ILE A 332 4.17 3.46 36.50
CA ILE A 332 4.94 2.32 37.00
C ILE A 332 6.35 2.80 37.34
N PRO A 333 6.78 2.72 38.65
CA PRO A 333 8.11 3.10 39.04
C PRO A 333 9.19 2.37 38.22
N LEU A 334 10.28 3.03 37.90
CA LEU A 334 11.39 2.61 37.06
C LEU A 334 11.03 2.57 35.57
N LEU A 335 9.86 2.04 35.13
CA LEU A 335 9.44 1.99 33.76
C LEU A 335 9.11 3.38 33.21
N ASN A 336 8.68 4.31 34.06
CA ASN A 336 8.43 5.71 33.66
C ASN A 336 9.67 6.41 33.11
N LYS A 337 10.87 5.99 33.51
CA LYS A 337 12.14 6.54 33.01
C LYS A 337 12.43 6.11 31.57
N LEU A 338 11.86 4.98 31.12
CA LEU A 338 12.03 4.48 29.73
C LEU A 338 11.29 5.32 28.71
N GLN A 339 10.22 6.01 29.12
CA GLN A 339 9.34 6.81 28.26
C GLN A 339 8.75 5.99 27.09
N TRP A 340 8.59 4.69 27.28
CA TRP A 340 7.95 3.81 26.32
C TRP A 340 6.43 4.00 26.37
N ASN A 341 5.76 3.77 25.25
CA ASN A 341 4.30 3.79 25.18
C ASN A 341 3.79 2.37 25.03
N LEU A 342 2.85 1.98 25.86
CA LEU A 342 2.14 0.71 25.71
C LEU A 342 1.14 0.84 24.56
N ILE A 343 1.06 -0.20 23.72
CA ILE A 343 0.12 -0.30 22.62
C ILE A 343 -0.64 -1.61 22.75
N GLY A 344 -1.96 -1.57 22.56
CA GLY A 344 -2.80 -2.76 22.37
C GLY A 344 -3.47 -2.72 21.02
N GLY A 345 -3.57 -3.85 20.34
CA GLY A 345 -4.19 -3.95 19.01
C GLY A 345 -5.03 -5.21 18.86
N PHE A 346 -5.99 -5.12 17.95
CA PHE A 346 -6.83 -6.24 17.51
C PHE A 346 -7.04 -6.13 16.01
N HIS A 347 -6.83 -7.24 15.30
CA HIS A 347 -7.00 -7.32 13.86
C HIS A 347 -7.85 -8.55 13.54
N GLN A 348 -8.81 -8.42 12.65
CA GLN A 348 -9.72 -9.50 12.26
C GLN A 348 -10.03 -9.45 10.78
N ILE A 349 -10.13 -10.63 10.17
CA ILE A 349 -10.67 -10.81 8.83
C ILE A 349 -11.69 -11.95 8.81
N ASN A 350 -12.81 -11.69 8.12
CA ASN A 350 -13.82 -12.65 7.80
C ASN A 350 -13.98 -12.74 6.29
N VAL A 351 -13.88 -13.94 5.75
CA VAL A 351 -14.18 -14.27 4.34
C VAL A 351 -15.04 -15.54 4.31
N PRO A 352 -15.93 -15.72 3.33
CA PRO A 352 -16.97 -16.76 3.39
C PRO A 352 -16.47 -18.17 3.62
N ASN A 353 -15.43 -18.60 2.97
CA ASN A 353 -14.96 -19.99 2.98
C ASN A 353 -13.97 -20.32 4.10
N PHE A 354 -13.73 -19.38 5.01
CA PHE A 354 -12.77 -19.53 6.11
C PHE A 354 -13.42 -19.19 7.44
N LYS A 355 -12.96 -19.84 8.52
CA LYS A 355 -13.24 -19.35 9.87
C LYS A 355 -12.59 -17.98 10.07
N PRO A 356 -13.19 -17.09 10.89
CA PRO A 356 -12.60 -15.79 11.18
C PRO A 356 -11.15 -15.92 11.65
N TYR A 357 -10.24 -15.21 11.01
CA TYR A 357 -8.86 -15.08 11.45
C TYR A 357 -8.72 -13.82 12.31
N GLN A 358 -8.02 -13.92 13.42
CA GLN A 358 -7.88 -12.86 14.41
C GLN A 358 -6.44 -12.78 14.91
N GLU A 359 -5.99 -11.56 15.18
CA GLU A 359 -4.72 -11.30 15.87
C GLU A 359 -4.96 -10.35 17.04
N VAL A 360 -4.32 -10.65 18.17
CA VAL A 360 -4.23 -9.76 19.32
C VAL A 360 -2.78 -9.35 19.47
N THR A 361 -2.54 -8.06 19.62
CA THR A 361 -1.19 -7.50 19.73
C THR A 361 -1.05 -6.72 21.03
N VAL A 362 0.10 -6.88 21.69
CA VAL A 362 0.53 -6.03 22.80
C VAL A 362 1.98 -5.66 22.55
N GLY A 363 2.29 -4.39 22.63
CA GLY A 363 3.63 -3.93 22.31
C GLY A 363 4.02 -2.61 22.96
N PHE A 364 5.23 -2.21 22.64
CA PHE A 364 5.78 -0.94 23.09
C PHE A 364 6.34 -0.18 21.89
N ASP A 365 6.05 1.10 21.80
CA ASP A 365 6.71 2.01 20.89
C ASP A 365 7.55 3.06 21.63
N ASN A 366 8.14 3.98 20.88
CA ASN A 366 9.05 4.98 21.41
C ASN A 366 10.28 4.35 22.13
N ILE A 367 10.69 3.16 21.71
CA ILE A 367 11.86 2.45 22.24
C ILE A 367 13.12 3.07 21.67
N GLY A 368 14.11 3.36 22.56
CA GLY A 368 15.38 3.98 22.21
C GLY A 368 15.83 5.00 23.26
N TRP A 369 16.80 5.83 22.90
CA TRP A 369 17.35 6.87 23.80
C TRP A 369 17.50 8.21 23.08
N GLY A 370 17.34 9.29 23.80
CA GLY A 370 17.45 10.66 23.29
C GLY A 370 16.51 10.90 22.11
N LYS A 371 17.08 11.28 20.95
CA LYS A 371 16.35 11.49 19.70
C LYS A 371 16.16 10.22 18.86
N PHE A 372 16.80 9.11 19.25
CA PHE A 372 16.77 7.83 18.53
C PHE A 372 15.70 6.90 19.11
N ARG A 373 14.43 7.35 19.12
CA ARG A 373 13.27 6.61 19.65
C ARG A 373 12.36 6.18 18.50
N PHE A 374 12.87 5.31 17.65
CA PHE A 374 12.19 4.88 16.43
C PHE A 374 11.81 3.39 16.40
N LEU A 375 12.10 2.65 17.48
CA LEU A 375 11.78 1.24 17.53
C LEU A 375 10.41 1.00 18.17
N ARG A 376 9.73 -0.01 17.65
CA ARG A 376 8.54 -0.63 18.19
C ARG A 376 8.73 -2.13 18.23
N ILE A 377 8.25 -2.77 19.28
CA ILE A 377 8.25 -4.23 19.46
C ILE A 377 6.83 -4.64 19.85
N ASP A 378 6.22 -5.53 19.09
CA ASP A 378 4.90 -6.08 19.33
C ASP A 378 4.99 -7.59 19.51
N TYR A 379 4.37 -8.12 20.56
CA TYR A 379 4.04 -9.52 20.71
C TYR A 379 2.65 -9.75 20.13
N VAL A 380 2.52 -10.73 19.28
CA VAL A 380 1.30 -11.02 18.51
C VAL A 380 0.90 -12.46 18.72
N ARG A 381 -0.38 -12.70 18.94
CA ARG A 381 -0.99 -14.04 18.92
C ARG A 381 -2.11 -14.10 17.89
N SER A 382 -2.11 -15.15 17.10
CA SER A 382 -3.11 -15.38 16.06
C SER A 382 -4.02 -16.56 16.38
N TYR A 383 -5.27 -16.43 15.94
CA TYR A 383 -6.34 -17.39 16.18
C TYR A 383 -7.18 -17.59 14.90
N GLN A 384 -7.50 -18.85 14.61
CA GLN A 384 -8.49 -19.25 13.60
C GLN A 384 -9.05 -20.61 13.99
N ASN A 385 -10.27 -20.65 14.54
CA ASN A 385 -10.84 -21.88 15.13
C ASN A 385 -9.95 -22.46 16.26
N GLY A 386 -9.34 -21.59 17.07
CA GLY A 386 -8.35 -21.91 18.11
C GLY A 386 -7.03 -21.20 17.86
N PHE A 387 -6.07 -21.42 18.73
CA PHE A 387 -4.72 -20.85 18.64
C PHE A 387 -4.01 -21.36 17.38
N GLN A 388 -3.42 -20.45 16.60
CA GLN A 388 -2.69 -20.75 15.38
C GLN A 388 -1.18 -20.54 15.52
N GLY A 389 -0.77 -19.50 16.22
CA GLY A 389 0.63 -19.18 16.37
C GLY A 389 0.86 -17.85 17.07
N GLU A 390 2.11 -17.59 17.39
CA GLU A 390 2.56 -16.36 18.01
C GLU A 390 3.89 -15.91 17.43
N GLY A 391 4.20 -14.62 17.55
CA GLY A 391 5.45 -14.07 17.08
C GLY A 391 5.75 -12.70 17.67
N VAL A 392 7.00 -12.31 17.51
CA VAL A 392 7.48 -10.96 17.85
C VAL A 392 7.72 -10.20 16.55
N MET A 393 7.14 -9.00 16.47
CA MET A 393 7.27 -8.10 15.35
C MET A 393 8.12 -6.90 15.70
N PHE A 394 9.01 -6.52 14.81
CA PHE A 394 9.86 -5.35 14.96
C PHE A 394 9.37 -4.25 14.02
N GLY A 395 8.99 -3.11 14.60
CA GLY A 395 8.54 -1.93 13.87
C GLY A 395 9.62 -0.86 13.83
N LEU A 396 9.75 -0.19 12.67
CA LEU A 396 10.62 0.97 12.51
C LEU A 396 9.76 2.19 12.17
N LYS A 397 10.01 3.30 12.87
CA LYS A 397 9.40 4.60 12.62
C LYS A 397 10.46 5.54 12.09
N PHE A 398 10.34 5.94 10.83
CA PHE A 398 11.21 6.92 10.18
C PHE A 398 10.50 8.24 9.97
#